data_a1d293ee1e80017eaddb5cddeed4156a
#
_entry.id   a1d293ee1e80017eaddb5cddeed4156a
#
_cell.length_a   1.000
_cell.length_b   1.000
_cell.length_c   1.000
_cell.angle_alpha   90.00
_cell.angle_beta   90.00
_cell.angle_gamma   90.00
#
_symmetry.space_group_name_H-M   'P 1'
#
loop_
_entity.id
_entity.type
_entity.pdbx_description
1 polymer ?
#
loop_
_entity_poly.entity_id
_entity_poly.type
_entity_poly.pdbx_seq_one_letter_code
_entity_poly.pdbx_strand_id
1 'polypeptide(L)'
;MIKKIIVYLPFIFFLNTDVYASENQSTVLITGSNRNIGFEFVKQFANKDWRVIATTRSLESADELIKFSKENKNVIVEQLDITNDEHLQFLKKKYKNEPIDILLNNAAYTPRYLSSFRGINGVEVDATRKSFEVNTIGTMKVIQTFIDNVEESNNGKIVNLSTKAASFKERPKIPMMYSYAMSKAAMNSMVKTLSFETAEKNIIVIAISPGTVNTTLGMGLMGCNYFSPRRYSFACSCRYKITWY
;
A
#
# COMPACT_ATOMS: atom_id res chain seq x y z
N MET A 1 7.96 81.27 -26.80
CA MET A 1 8.13 80.47 -25.57
C MET A 1 7.33 79.19 -25.70
N ILE A 2 8.00 78.07 -26.02
CA ILE A 2 7.36 76.77 -26.26
C ILE A 2 7.52 75.97 -24.94
N LYS A 3 6.42 75.73 -24.22
CA LYS A 3 6.41 74.87 -23.04
C LYS A 3 6.48 73.42 -23.47
N LYS A 4 7.59 72.73 -23.09
CA LYS A 4 7.72 71.30 -23.23
C LYS A 4 6.85 70.59 -22.14
N ILE A 5 5.83 69.83 -22.59
CA ILE A 5 5.05 68.96 -21.74
C ILE A 5 5.80 67.62 -21.71
N ILE A 6 6.34 67.25 -20.51
CA ILE A 6 6.92 65.93 -20.25
C ILE A 6 5.78 65.04 -19.80
N VAL A 7 5.40 64.09 -20.63
CA VAL A 7 4.43 63.04 -20.24
C VAL A 7 5.21 61.90 -19.58
N TYR A 8 5.01 61.72 -18.24
CA TYR A 8 5.48 60.55 -17.55
C TYR A 8 4.55 59.39 -17.86
N LEU A 9 5.05 58.41 -18.61
CA LEU A 9 4.37 57.11 -18.77
C LEU A 9 4.74 56.21 -17.61
N PRO A 10 3.80 55.77 -16.75
CA PRO A 10 4.14 54.81 -15.70
C PRO A 10 4.43 53.45 -16.36
N PHE A 11 5.65 52.96 -16.17
CA PHE A 11 6.06 51.61 -16.55
C PHE A 11 5.40 50.64 -15.57
N ILE A 12 4.24 50.07 -15.95
CA ILE A 12 3.58 49.02 -15.16
C ILE A 12 4.38 47.75 -15.41
N PHE A 13 5.19 47.40 -14.39
CA PHE A 13 5.81 46.08 -14.29
C PHE A 13 4.69 45.06 -14.00
N PHE A 14 4.23 44.35 -15.05
CA PHE A 14 3.49 43.11 -14.84
C PHE A 14 4.47 42.10 -14.27
N LEU A 15 4.46 41.96 -12.94
CA LEU A 15 4.98 40.76 -12.27
C LEU A 15 4.08 39.61 -12.68
N ASN A 16 4.48 38.87 -13.73
CA ASN A 16 3.95 37.53 -13.95
C ASN A 16 4.36 36.72 -12.76
N THR A 17 3.54 36.70 -11.72
CA THR A 17 3.53 35.62 -10.76
C THR A 17 2.94 34.45 -11.52
N ASP A 18 3.79 33.62 -12.10
CA ASP A 18 3.43 32.25 -12.43
C ASP A 18 2.99 31.61 -11.13
N VAL A 19 1.70 31.67 -10.87
CA VAL A 19 1.05 30.80 -9.91
C VAL A 19 1.15 29.42 -10.54
N TYR A 20 2.30 28.76 -10.32
CA TYR A 20 2.37 27.32 -10.44
C TYR A 20 1.32 26.80 -9.49
N ALA A 21 0.15 26.45 -10.02
CA ALA A 21 -0.75 25.55 -9.35
C ALA A 21 0.12 24.34 -9.01
N SER A 22 0.44 24.15 -7.73
CA SER A 22 1.05 22.93 -7.23
C SER A 22 0.08 21.84 -7.67
N GLU A 23 0.41 21.11 -8.75
CA GLU A 23 -0.27 19.86 -9.03
C GLU A 23 -0.19 19.08 -7.73
N ASN A 24 -1.34 18.84 -7.12
CA ASN A 24 -1.41 18.13 -5.84
C ASN A 24 -0.75 16.77 -6.05
N GLN A 25 0.48 16.65 -5.56
CA GLN A 25 1.27 15.41 -5.68
C GLN A 25 0.47 14.26 -5.09
N SER A 26 0.17 13.26 -5.90
CA SER A 26 -0.58 12.09 -5.44
C SER A 26 0.13 11.38 -4.30
N THR A 27 -0.63 10.94 -3.30
CA THR A 27 -0.11 10.33 -2.08
C THR A 27 -0.47 8.86 -2.00
N VAL A 28 0.51 8.02 -1.68
CA VAL A 28 0.29 6.60 -1.35
C VAL A 28 0.81 6.29 0.06
N LEU A 29 -0.03 5.63 0.87
CA LEU A 29 0.39 5.03 2.12
C LEU A 29 0.55 3.53 1.94
N ILE A 30 1.74 3.00 2.29
CA ILE A 30 2.08 1.58 2.10
C ILE A 30 2.42 0.96 3.45
N THR A 31 1.71 -0.10 3.84
CA THR A 31 2.03 -0.83 5.07
C THR A 31 3.06 -1.94 4.82
N GLY A 32 4.02 -2.12 5.75
CA GLY A 32 5.04 -3.16 5.66
C GLY A 32 6.05 -2.94 4.53
N SER A 33 6.63 -1.74 4.48
CA SER A 33 7.44 -1.22 3.38
C SER A 33 8.93 -1.52 3.47
N ASN A 34 9.42 -2.13 4.55
CA ASN A 34 10.87 -2.24 4.82
C ASN A 34 11.61 -3.30 3.98
N ARG A 35 10.89 -4.16 3.25
CA ARG A 35 11.50 -5.24 2.45
C ARG A 35 10.57 -5.79 1.38
N ASN A 36 11.13 -6.61 0.47
CA ASN A 36 10.40 -7.42 -0.51
C ASN A 36 9.41 -6.59 -1.34
N ILE A 37 8.16 -7.07 -1.47
CA ILE A 37 7.11 -6.45 -2.29
C ILE A 37 6.80 -5.02 -1.81
N GLY A 38 6.72 -4.80 -0.49
CA GLY A 38 6.45 -3.48 0.07
C GLY A 38 7.51 -2.46 -0.29
N PHE A 39 8.79 -2.82 -0.18
CA PHE A 39 9.89 -1.93 -0.56
C PHE A 39 9.95 -1.68 -2.08
N GLU A 40 9.61 -2.68 -2.88
CA GLU A 40 9.52 -2.51 -4.33
C GLU A 40 8.40 -1.53 -4.71
N PHE A 41 7.24 -1.57 -4.05
CA PHE A 41 6.20 -0.56 -4.24
C PHE A 41 6.70 0.84 -3.89
N VAL A 42 7.39 1.01 -2.76
CA VAL A 42 7.97 2.31 -2.38
C VAL A 42 8.83 2.87 -3.52
N LYS A 43 9.75 2.06 -4.06
CA LYS A 43 10.62 2.47 -5.16
C LYS A 43 9.84 2.87 -6.41
N GLN A 44 8.84 2.06 -6.79
CA GLN A 44 8.07 2.32 -8.01
C GLN A 44 7.19 3.56 -7.90
N PHE A 45 6.57 3.82 -6.74
CA PHE A 45 5.80 5.04 -6.52
C PHE A 45 6.70 6.27 -6.41
N ALA A 46 7.83 6.16 -5.71
CA ALA A 46 8.80 7.24 -5.61
C ALA A 46 9.35 7.67 -6.98
N ASN A 47 9.66 6.70 -7.86
CA ASN A 47 10.12 6.96 -9.23
C ASN A 47 9.05 7.57 -10.16
N LYS A 48 7.81 7.62 -9.72
CA LYS A 48 6.68 8.28 -10.42
C LYS A 48 6.30 9.60 -9.77
N ASP A 49 7.18 10.15 -8.97
CA ASP A 49 7.02 11.41 -8.24
C ASP A 49 5.82 11.44 -7.28
N TRP A 50 5.32 10.29 -6.82
CA TRP A 50 4.31 10.21 -5.78
C TRP A 50 4.92 10.54 -4.40
N ARG A 51 4.15 11.20 -3.56
CA ARG A 51 4.44 11.26 -2.13
C ARG A 51 4.17 9.89 -1.52
N VAL A 52 5.20 9.26 -0.96
CA VAL A 52 5.12 7.90 -0.42
C VAL A 52 5.24 7.94 1.09
N ILE A 53 4.18 7.56 1.79
CA ILE A 53 4.19 7.31 3.23
C ILE A 53 4.48 5.82 3.40
N ALA A 54 5.74 5.49 3.60
CA ALA A 54 6.25 4.12 3.71
C ALA A 54 6.29 3.69 5.18
N THR A 55 5.46 2.72 5.58
CA THR A 55 5.41 2.34 7.00
C THR A 55 6.09 1.02 7.28
N THR A 56 6.73 0.92 8.44
CA THR A 56 7.39 -0.29 8.94
C THR A 56 7.08 -0.53 10.41
N ARG A 57 6.98 -1.78 10.83
CA ARG A 57 6.75 -2.14 12.23
C ARG A 57 7.88 -1.71 13.16
N SER A 58 9.13 -1.83 12.70
CA SER A 58 10.34 -1.44 13.44
C SER A 58 11.25 -0.65 12.53
N LEU A 59 11.65 0.53 12.97
CA LEU A 59 12.64 1.37 12.28
C LEU A 59 14.03 0.76 12.33
N GLU A 60 14.36 0.03 13.40
CA GLU A 60 15.64 -0.64 13.60
C GLU A 60 15.93 -1.73 12.55
N SER A 61 14.88 -2.29 11.94
CA SER A 61 14.99 -3.31 10.88
C SER A 61 14.70 -2.77 9.48
N ALA A 62 14.83 -1.45 9.27
CA ALA A 62 14.44 -0.77 8.03
C ALA A 62 15.57 0.02 7.37
N ASP A 63 16.83 -0.41 7.55
CA ASP A 63 18.02 0.32 7.08
C ASP A 63 17.97 0.68 5.59
N GLU A 64 17.58 -0.28 4.73
CA GLU A 64 17.46 -0.04 3.28
C GLU A 64 16.38 0.99 2.96
N LEU A 65 15.22 0.93 3.63
CA LEU A 65 14.14 1.87 3.45
C LEU A 65 14.54 3.27 3.93
N ILE A 66 15.19 3.36 5.09
CA ILE A 66 15.69 4.63 5.66
C ILE A 66 16.77 5.23 4.76
N LYS A 67 17.69 4.41 4.24
CA LYS A 67 18.68 4.89 3.27
C LYS A 67 18.01 5.43 2.02
N PHE A 68 17.06 4.68 1.46
CA PHE A 68 16.33 5.08 0.26
C PHE A 68 15.57 6.41 0.46
N SER A 69 14.93 6.61 1.62
CA SER A 69 14.21 7.84 1.92
C SER A 69 15.12 9.08 2.03
N LYS A 70 16.38 8.91 2.46
CA LYS A 70 17.35 10.01 2.47
C LYS A 70 17.74 10.48 1.07
N GLU A 71 17.72 9.57 0.10
CA GLU A 71 18.03 9.83 -1.31
C GLU A 71 16.80 10.31 -2.10
N ASN A 72 15.58 10.09 -1.59
CA ASN A 72 14.30 10.39 -2.25
C ASN A 72 13.39 11.21 -1.34
N LYS A 73 13.38 12.53 -1.53
CA LYS A 73 12.66 13.49 -0.66
C LYS A 73 11.14 13.31 -0.62
N ASN A 74 10.58 12.64 -1.62
CA ASN A 74 9.16 12.31 -1.70
C ASN A 74 8.78 11.03 -0.90
N VAL A 75 9.74 10.39 -0.22
CA VAL A 75 9.51 9.20 0.61
C VAL A 75 9.64 9.55 2.09
N ILE A 76 8.56 9.37 2.83
CA ILE A 76 8.47 9.57 4.28
C ILE A 76 8.39 8.20 4.94
N VAL A 77 9.26 7.93 5.91
CA VAL A 77 9.26 6.66 6.65
C VAL A 77 8.60 6.86 8.00
N GLU A 78 7.58 6.02 8.29
CA GLU A 78 6.83 6.04 9.53
C GLU A 78 6.88 4.70 10.25
N GLN A 79 6.85 4.72 11.58
CA GLN A 79 6.68 3.51 12.35
C GLN A 79 5.19 3.16 12.45
N LEU A 80 4.84 1.95 12.01
CA LEU A 80 3.49 1.40 12.15
C LEU A 80 3.53 -0.12 12.32
N ASP A 81 3.27 -0.59 13.54
CA ASP A 81 2.74 -1.93 13.74
C ASP A 81 1.22 -1.85 13.62
N ILE A 82 0.66 -2.51 12.61
CA ILE A 82 -0.78 -2.46 12.31
C ILE A 82 -1.64 -3.13 13.38
N THR A 83 -1.05 -3.80 14.36
CA THR A 83 -1.72 -4.38 15.52
C THR A 83 -1.64 -3.48 16.76
N ASN A 84 -0.84 -2.41 16.72
CA ASN A 84 -0.64 -1.48 17.82
C ASN A 84 -1.55 -0.25 17.65
N ASP A 85 -2.50 -0.09 18.56
CA ASP A 85 -3.48 1.00 18.51
C ASP A 85 -2.85 2.38 18.74
N GLU A 86 -1.77 2.49 19.54
CA GLU A 86 -1.07 3.76 19.78
C GLU A 86 -0.40 4.26 18.50
N HIS A 87 0.25 3.36 17.73
CA HIS A 87 0.84 3.72 16.45
C HIS A 87 -0.23 4.20 15.45
N LEU A 88 -1.38 3.52 15.40
CA LEU A 88 -2.49 3.89 14.52
C LEU A 88 -3.06 5.27 14.91
N GLN A 89 -3.32 5.52 16.20
CA GLN A 89 -3.82 6.80 16.68
C GLN A 89 -2.83 7.95 16.46
N PHE A 90 -1.54 7.68 16.66
CA PHE A 90 -0.50 8.66 16.38
C PHE A 90 -0.51 9.09 14.91
N LEU A 91 -0.53 8.13 13.98
CA LEU A 91 -0.54 8.43 12.56
C LEU A 91 -1.87 9.04 12.09
N LYS A 92 -3.01 8.60 12.65
CA LYS A 92 -4.31 9.24 12.40
C LYS A 92 -4.28 10.73 12.71
N LYS A 93 -3.68 11.09 13.86
CA LYS A 93 -3.54 12.49 14.28
C LYS A 93 -2.54 13.25 13.39
N LYS A 94 -1.42 12.61 13.05
CA LYS A 94 -0.35 13.22 12.24
C LYS A 94 -0.83 13.57 10.84
N TYR A 95 -1.58 12.68 10.20
CA TYR A 95 -2.06 12.83 8.83
C TYR A 95 -3.53 13.30 8.73
N LYS A 96 -4.07 13.86 9.81
CA LYS A 96 -5.44 14.37 9.82
C LYS A 96 -5.64 15.39 8.70
N ASN A 97 -6.72 15.21 7.92
CA ASN A 97 -7.10 16.06 6.77
C ASN A 97 -6.07 16.09 5.62
N GLU A 98 -5.20 15.09 5.54
CA GLU A 98 -4.29 14.95 4.39
C GLU A 98 -4.86 13.88 3.44
N PRO A 99 -5.16 14.18 2.16
CA PRO A 99 -5.71 13.21 1.23
C PRO A 99 -4.70 12.10 0.93
N ILE A 100 -5.19 10.86 0.87
CA ILE A 100 -4.44 9.66 0.48
C ILE A 100 -5.12 9.03 -0.73
N ASP A 101 -4.48 9.11 -1.89
CA ASP A 101 -5.02 8.57 -3.14
C ASP A 101 -5.00 7.04 -3.17
N ILE A 102 -3.98 6.43 -2.56
CA ILE A 102 -3.90 4.97 -2.47
C ILE A 102 -3.50 4.56 -1.05
N LEU A 103 -4.38 3.81 -0.38
CA LEU A 103 -4.06 3.06 0.82
C LEU A 103 -3.70 1.63 0.42
N LEU A 104 -2.40 1.27 0.48
CA LEU A 104 -1.89 -0.03 0.06
C LEU A 104 -1.56 -0.90 1.27
N ASN A 105 -2.46 -1.82 1.59
CA ASN A 105 -2.33 -2.78 2.67
C ASN A 105 -1.49 -3.99 2.22
N ASN A 106 -0.17 -3.91 2.48
CA ASN A 106 0.81 -4.94 2.14
C ASN A 106 1.32 -5.70 3.38
N ALA A 107 1.34 -5.07 4.55
CA ALA A 107 1.79 -5.74 5.78
C ALA A 107 1.05 -7.08 6.00
N ALA A 108 1.80 -8.13 6.25
CA ALA A 108 1.25 -9.46 6.49
C ALA A 108 2.18 -10.31 7.36
N TYR A 109 1.59 -11.25 8.07
CA TYR A 109 2.27 -12.33 8.77
C TYR A 109 2.02 -13.65 8.03
N THR A 110 3.11 -14.33 7.68
CA THR A 110 3.08 -15.70 7.18
C THR A 110 3.78 -16.59 8.17
N PRO A 111 3.15 -17.66 8.67
CA PRO A 111 3.84 -18.65 9.51
C PRO A 111 5.09 -19.20 8.84
N ARG A 112 6.02 -19.75 9.64
CA ARG A 112 7.25 -20.32 9.11
C ARG A 112 6.95 -21.33 7.99
N TYR A 113 7.72 -21.27 6.92
CA TYR A 113 7.50 -22.06 5.70
C TYR A 113 7.28 -23.54 5.95
N LEU A 114 8.15 -24.17 6.75
CA LEU A 114 8.05 -25.60 7.07
C LEU A 114 6.76 -26.00 7.82
N SER A 115 6.25 -25.14 8.71
CA SER A 115 4.98 -25.38 9.40
C SER A 115 3.78 -25.17 8.51
N SER A 116 3.91 -24.36 7.45
CA SER A 116 2.84 -24.06 6.50
C SER A 116 2.45 -25.25 5.61
N PHE A 117 3.32 -26.25 5.46
CA PHE A 117 3.07 -27.47 4.66
C PHE A 117 2.58 -28.66 5.48
N ARG A 118 2.35 -28.50 6.77
CA ARG A 118 1.75 -29.55 7.60
C ARG A 118 0.27 -29.68 7.29
N GLY A 119 -0.23 -30.94 7.34
CA GLY A 119 -1.67 -31.19 7.30
C GLY A 119 -2.38 -30.64 8.53
N ILE A 120 -3.70 -30.80 8.62
CA ILE A 120 -4.55 -30.21 9.65
C ILE A 120 -4.06 -30.47 11.09
N ASN A 121 -3.56 -31.67 11.36
CA ASN A 121 -3.05 -32.06 12.68
C ASN A 121 -1.76 -31.32 13.10
N GLY A 122 -1.06 -30.70 12.15
CA GLY A 122 0.16 -29.94 12.42
C GLY A 122 -0.06 -28.42 12.39
N VAL A 123 -1.31 -27.96 12.31
CA VAL A 123 -1.63 -26.52 12.34
C VAL A 123 -1.51 -25.99 13.76
N GLU A 124 -0.64 -25.00 13.93
CA GLU A 124 -0.43 -24.33 15.21
C GLU A 124 -1.51 -23.26 15.42
N VAL A 125 -2.32 -23.40 16.47
CA VAL A 125 -3.44 -22.48 16.76
C VAL A 125 -2.95 -21.05 17.01
N ASP A 126 -1.83 -20.87 17.72
CA ASP A 126 -1.28 -19.55 18.00
C ASP A 126 -0.75 -18.85 16.75
N ALA A 127 -0.12 -19.60 15.84
CA ALA A 127 0.24 -19.08 14.53
C ALA A 127 -0.99 -18.67 13.70
N THR A 128 -2.11 -19.42 13.89
CA THR A 128 -3.40 -19.09 13.27
C THR A 128 -3.97 -17.80 13.87
N ARG A 129 -4.04 -17.67 15.18
CA ARG A 129 -4.48 -16.43 15.85
C ARG A 129 -3.68 -15.24 15.39
N LYS A 130 -2.33 -15.37 15.34
CA LYS A 130 -1.45 -14.30 14.86
C LYS A 130 -1.68 -13.97 13.40
N SER A 131 -1.99 -14.96 12.56
CA SER A 131 -2.32 -14.71 11.15
C SER A 131 -3.60 -13.88 11.02
N PHE A 132 -4.63 -14.17 11.79
CA PHE A 132 -5.86 -13.39 11.81
C PHE A 132 -5.65 -11.99 12.39
N GLU A 133 -4.93 -11.89 13.51
CA GLU A 133 -4.64 -10.61 14.14
C GLU A 133 -3.93 -9.64 13.19
N VAL A 134 -2.91 -10.11 12.48
CA VAL A 134 -2.16 -9.24 11.55
C VAL A 134 -2.89 -9.06 10.23
N ASN A 135 -3.25 -10.19 9.54
CA ASN A 135 -3.67 -10.13 8.14
C ASN A 135 -5.12 -9.68 7.96
N THR A 136 -5.96 -9.85 8.98
CA THR A 136 -7.40 -9.52 8.94
C THR A 136 -7.68 -8.30 9.81
N ILE A 137 -7.48 -8.44 11.12
CA ILE A 137 -7.84 -7.40 12.10
C ILE A 137 -6.93 -6.18 11.94
N GLY A 138 -5.61 -6.37 11.83
CA GLY A 138 -4.66 -5.29 11.61
C GLY A 138 -4.95 -4.53 10.31
N THR A 139 -5.26 -5.24 9.22
CA THR A 139 -5.68 -4.60 7.96
C THR A 139 -6.96 -3.79 8.14
N MET A 140 -7.95 -4.33 8.87
CA MET A 140 -9.19 -3.62 9.18
C MET A 140 -8.91 -2.33 9.98
N LYS A 141 -8.08 -2.40 11.01
CA LYS A 141 -7.68 -1.24 11.83
C LYS A 141 -7.01 -0.14 11.00
N VAL A 142 -6.12 -0.52 10.06
CA VAL A 142 -5.49 0.44 9.13
C VAL A 142 -6.55 1.13 8.27
N ILE A 143 -7.50 0.38 7.71
CA ILE A 143 -8.58 0.96 6.90
C ILE A 143 -9.42 1.92 7.74
N GLN A 144 -9.83 1.53 8.95
CA GLN A 144 -10.58 2.39 9.88
C GLN A 144 -9.82 3.66 10.26
N THR A 145 -8.49 3.58 10.30
CA THR A 145 -7.63 4.72 10.65
C THR A 145 -7.59 5.76 9.54
N PHE A 146 -7.50 5.32 8.28
CA PHE A 146 -7.20 6.18 7.13
C PHE A 146 -8.33 6.31 6.11
N ILE A 147 -9.52 5.75 6.36
CA ILE A 147 -10.63 5.80 5.40
C ILE A 147 -11.06 7.25 5.14
N ASP A 148 -11.08 8.10 6.16
CA ASP A 148 -11.41 9.51 6.02
C ASP A 148 -10.42 10.22 5.07
N ASN A 149 -9.11 9.91 5.19
CA ASN A 149 -8.08 10.44 4.30
C ASN A 149 -8.24 9.98 2.84
N VAL A 150 -8.74 8.73 2.66
CA VAL A 150 -9.02 8.20 1.30
C VAL A 150 -10.28 8.85 0.73
N GLU A 151 -11.27 9.17 1.55
CA GLU A 151 -12.47 9.91 1.14
C GLU A 151 -12.16 11.35 0.72
N GLU A 152 -11.17 11.99 1.33
CA GLU A 152 -10.72 13.34 0.96
C GLU A 152 -9.99 13.39 -0.40
N SER A 153 -9.57 12.24 -0.94
CA SER A 153 -8.98 12.15 -2.27
C SER A 153 -10.07 12.13 -3.36
N ASN A 154 -9.85 12.85 -4.45
CA ASN A 154 -10.74 12.84 -5.62
C ASN A 154 -10.79 11.47 -6.33
N ASN A 155 -9.87 10.54 -6.02
CA ASN A 155 -9.74 9.26 -6.72
C ASN A 155 -9.22 8.17 -5.76
N GLY A 156 -9.83 8.10 -4.58
CA GLY A 156 -9.42 7.25 -3.48
C GLY A 156 -9.45 5.75 -3.80
N LYS A 157 -8.40 5.03 -3.42
CA LYS A 157 -8.29 3.58 -3.61
C LYS A 157 -7.77 2.89 -2.37
N ILE A 158 -8.42 1.78 -2.00
CA ILE A 158 -7.95 0.87 -0.95
C ILE A 158 -7.55 -0.44 -1.60
N VAL A 159 -6.25 -0.70 -1.62
CA VAL A 159 -5.64 -1.88 -2.27
C VAL A 159 -5.14 -2.84 -1.20
N ASN A 160 -5.65 -4.08 -1.20
CA ASN A 160 -5.28 -5.09 -0.21
C ASN A 160 -4.53 -6.22 -0.88
N LEU A 161 -3.29 -6.51 -0.44
CA LEU A 161 -2.53 -7.65 -0.97
C LEU A 161 -3.10 -8.96 -0.42
N SER A 162 -3.64 -9.75 -1.32
CA SER A 162 -4.20 -11.07 -1.08
C SER A 162 -3.35 -12.17 -1.73
N THR A 163 -3.91 -13.36 -1.88
CA THR A 163 -3.25 -14.53 -2.44
C THR A 163 -4.24 -15.46 -3.11
N LYS A 164 -3.80 -16.21 -4.14
CA LYS A 164 -4.60 -17.29 -4.72
C LYS A 164 -5.00 -18.35 -3.68
N ALA A 165 -4.19 -18.55 -2.64
CA ALA A 165 -4.51 -19.48 -1.55
C ALA A 165 -5.77 -19.08 -0.76
N ALA A 166 -6.18 -17.83 -0.80
CA ALA A 166 -7.41 -17.33 -0.18
C ALA A 166 -8.67 -17.50 -1.04
N SER A 167 -8.50 -17.86 -2.31
CA SER A 167 -9.60 -18.08 -3.24
C SER A 167 -10.20 -19.46 -3.07
N PHE A 168 -11.52 -19.57 -3.03
CA PHE A 168 -12.20 -20.87 -3.06
C PHE A 168 -12.11 -21.53 -4.44
N LYS A 169 -12.05 -20.75 -5.50
CA LYS A 169 -12.02 -21.25 -6.90
C LYS A 169 -10.60 -21.49 -7.41
N GLU A 170 -9.67 -20.56 -7.13
CA GLU A 170 -8.31 -20.55 -7.69
C GLU A 170 -7.27 -21.17 -6.74
N ARG A 171 -7.70 -21.66 -5.59
CA ARG A 171 -6.82 -22.23 -4.57
C ARG A 171 -6.06 -23.42 -5.12
N PRO A 172 -4.73 -23.52 -4.91
CA PRO A 172 -3.98 -24.73 -5.23
C PRO A 172 -4.55 -25.95 -4.50
N LYS A 173 -4.67 -27.09 -5.21
CA LYS A 173 -5.20 -28.35 -4.65
C LYS A 173 -4.16 -29.06 -3.78
N ILE A 174 -3.56 -28.35 -2.85
CA ILE A 174 -2.51 -28.85 -1.94
C ILE A 174 -2.92 -28.49 -0.52
N PRO A 175 -2.84 -29.43 0.46
CA PRO A 175 -3.15 -29.18 1.86
C PRO A 175 -2.02 -28.37 2.52
N MET A 176 -2.02 -27.05 2.32
CA MET A 176 -0.97 -26.18 2.83
C MET A 176 -1.51 -24.80 3.25
N MET A 177 -0.72 -24.09 4.07
CA MET A 177 -0.95 -22.69 4.42
C MET A 177 -2.31 -22.41 5.08
N TYR A 178 -2.82 -23.32 5.90
CA TYR A 178 -4.14 -23.19 6.55
C TYR A 178 -4.33 -21.81 7.21
N SER A 179 -3.46 -21.46 8.15
CA SER A 179 -3.57 -20.22 8.93
C SER A 179 -3.52 -18.97 8.04
N TYR A 180 -2.57 -18.93 7.10
CA TYR A 180 -2.41 -17.82 6.18
C TYR A 180 -3.59 -17.70 5.22
N ALA A 181 -3.98 -18.81 4.58
CA ALA A 181 -5.06 -18.83 3.61
C ALA A 181 -6.40 -18.45 4.24
N MET A 182 -6.71 -18.96 5.45
CA MET A 182 -7.92 -18.61 6.19
C MET A 182 -7.95 -17.11 6.53
N SER A 183 -6.85 -16.56 7.05
CA SER A 183 -6.78 -15.13 7.39
C SER A 183 -6.94 -14.22 6.17
N LYS A 184 -6.33 -14.59 5.03
CA LYS A 184 -6.48 -13.82 3.79
C LYS A 184 -7.87 -13.98 3.15
N ALA A 185 -8.54 -15.13 3.33
CA ALA A 185 -9.93 -15.31 2.91
C ALA A 185 -10.88 -14.45 3.76
N ALA A 186 -10.66 -14.37 5.07
CA ALA A 186 -11.41 -13.47 5.96
C ALA A 186 -11.20 -12.00 5.57
N MET A 187 -9.98 -11.60 5.27
CA MET A 187 -9.67 -10.26 4.73
C MET A 187 -10.42 -10.01 3.40
N ASN A 188 -10.46 -10.98 2.48
CA ASN A 188 -11.19 -10.84 1.20
C ASN A 188 -12.70 -10.63 1.44
N SER A 189 -13.29 -11.32 2.43
CA SER A 189 -14.69 -11.13 2.81
C SER A 189 -14.93 -9.70 3.33
N MET A 190 -14.07 -9.19 4.21
CA MET A 190 -14.13 -7.81 4.69
C MET A 190 -14.01 -6.81 3.52
N VAL A 191 -13.04 -7.00 2.62
CA VAL A 191 -12.83 -6.13 1.44
C VAL A 191 -14.07 -6.10 0.56
N LYS A 192 -14.74 -7.25 0.37
CA LYS A 192 -15.98 -7.32 -0.40
C LYS A 192 -17.11 -6.52 0.26
N THR A 193 -17.29 -6.65 1.56
CA THR A 193 -18.29 -5.88 2.31
C THR A 193 -18.00 -4.38 2.24
N LEU A 194 -16.75 -3.99 2.46
CA LEU A 194 -16.30 -2.60 2.37
C LEU A 194 -16.56 -2.00 0.97
N SER A 195 -16.40 -2.79 -0.10
CA SER A 195 -16.65 -2.31 -1.47
C SER A 195 -18.12 -1.91 -1.71
N PHE A 196 -19.07 -2.47 -0.97
CA PHE A 196 -20.48 -2.04 -1.02
C PHE A 196 -20.70 -0.75 -0.23
N GLU A 197 -20.09 -0.65 0.94
CA GLU A 197 -20.18 0.54 1.81
C GLU A 197 -19.61 1.79 1.13
N THR A 198 -18.51 1.62 0.37
CA THR A 198 -17.80 2.74 -0.26
C THR A 198 -18.22 3.03 -1.69
N ALA A 199 -19.18 2.29 -2.24
CA ALA A 199 -19.61 2.44 -3.64
C ALA A 199 -20.14 3.85 -3.97
N GLU A 200 -20.87 4.47 -3.05
CA GLU A 200 -21.42 5.83 -3.21
C GLU A 200 -20.37 6.93 -2.91
N LYS A 201 -19.24 6.57 -2.30
CA LYS A 201 -18.18 7.50 -1.91
C LYS A 201 -17.08 7.63 -2.98
N ASN A 202 -17.28 7.03 -4.15
CA ASN A 202 -16.30 6.99 -5.25
C ASN A 202 -14.93 6.42 -4.85
N ILE A 203 -14.88 5.51 -3.85
CA ILE A 203 -13.67 4.82 -3.42
C ILE A 203 -13.60 3.43 -4.05
N ILE A 204 -12.52 3.13 -4.73
CA ILE A 204 -12.27 1.81 -5.30
C ILE A 204 -11.62 0.92 -4.26
N VAL A 205 -12.27 -0.17 -3.87
CA VAL A 205 -11.73 -1.15 -2.92
C VAL A 205 -11.46 -2.48 -3.64
N ILE A 206 -10.20 -2.94 -3.60
CA ILE A 206 -9.79 -4.16 -4.30
C ILE A 206 -8.89 -5.06 -3.43
N ALA A 207 -8.97 -6.36 -3.70
CA ALA A 207 -8.00 -7.35 -3.24
C ALA A 207 -7.24 -7.91 -4.45
N ILE A 208 -5.90 -7.83 -4.42
CA ILE A 208 -5.06 -8.30 -5.52
C ILE A 208 -4.11 -9.40 -5.07
N SER A 209 -3.92 -10.41 -5.90
CA SER A 209 -2.87 -11.42 -5.70
C SER A 209 -1.67 -11.08 -6.59
N PRO A 210 -0.49 -10.81 -6.02
CA PRO A 210 0.70 -10.50 -6.81
C PRO A 210 1.27 -11.74 -7.54
N GLY A 211 0.66 -12.91 -7.36
CA GLY A 211 1.23 -14.17 -7.81
C GLY A 211 2.35 -14.66 -6.89
N THR A 212 3.13 -15.63 -7.38
CA THR A 212 4.30 -16.12 -6.65
C THR A 212 5.47 -15.17 -6.89
N VAL A 213 5.92 -14.48 -5.85
CA VAL A 213 7.08 -13.59 -5.89
C VAL A 213 8.23 -14.25 -5.15
N ASN A 214 9.38 -14.37 -5.79
CA ASN A 214 10.58 -14.91 -5.16
C ASN A 214 11.17 -13.88 -4.19
N THR A 215 10.81 -14.00 -2.93
CA THR A 215 11.28 -13.12 -1.85
C THR A 215 12.32 -13.77 -0.94
N THR A 216 12.63 -15.05 -1.14
CA THR A 216 13.62 -15.80 -0.36
C THR A 216 14.40 -16.74 -1.24
N LEU A 217 15.70 -16.90 -0.96
CA LEU A 217 16.65 -17.77 -1.69
C LEU A 217 16.21 -19.24 -1.83
N GLY A 218 15.27 -19.73 -1.03
CA GLY A 218 14.79 -21.11 -1.07
C GLY A 218 13.66 -21.38 -2.06
N MET A 219 12.95 -20.38 -2.57
CA MET A 219 11.81 -20.58 -3.48
C MET A 219 12.24 -20.91 -4.92
N GLY A 220 13.48 -20.62 -5.32
CA GLY A 220 14.02 -20.95 -6.64
C GLY A 220 14.14 -22.46 -6.94
N LEU A 221 14.16 -23.30 -5.90
CA LEU A 221 14.30 -24.77 -6.03
C LEU A 221 12.98 -25.48 -6.36
N MET A 222 11.83 -24.80 -6.31
CA MET A 222 10.52 -25.40 -6.57
C MET A 222 9.94 -25.11 -7.96
N GLY A 223 10.77 -24.76 -8.94
CA GLY A 223 10.31 -24.55 -10.34
C GLY A 223 9.35 -23.37 -10.52
N CYS A 224 9.28 -22.44 -9.57
CA CYS A 224 8.55 -21.20 -9.73
C CYS A 224 9.32 -20.31 -10.71
N ASN A 225 8.77 -20.10 -11.88
CA ASN A 225 9.31 -19.19 -12.87
C ASN A 225 9.60 -17.83 -12.22
N TYR A 226 10.84 -17.36 -12.38
CA TYR A 226 11.35 -16.10 -11.88
C TYR A 226 10.43 -14.94 -12.32
N PHE A 227 9.59 -14.47 -11.44
CA PHE A 227 9.00 -13.14 -11.56
C PHE A 227 9.94 -12.15 -10.89
N SER A 228 10.76 -11.49 -11.71
CA SER A 228 11.55 -10.35 -11.26
C SER A 228 10.61 -9.26 -10.74
N PRO A 229 10.88 -8.64 -9.58
CA PRO A 229 10.12 -7.49 -9.08
C PRO A 229 9.99 -6.35 -10.09
N ARG A 230 10.93 -6.26 -11.05
CA ARG A 230 10.97 -5.22 -12.09
C ARG A 230 9.80 -5.24 -13.08
N ARG A 231 8.88 -6.21 -13.04
CA ARG A 231 7.75 -6.32 -13.97
C ARG A 231 6.41 -5.85 -13.44
N TYR A 232 6.35 -5.32 -12.23
CA TYR A 232 5.15 -4.62 -11.76
C TYR A 232 5.17 -3.16 -12.22
N SER A 233 5.21 -2.95 -13.54
CA SER A 233 4.81 -1.66 -14.05
C SER A 233 3.28 -1.60 -13.96
N PHE A 234 2.75 -0.55 -13.35
CA PHE A 234 1.34 -0.15 -13.45
C PHE A 234 1.02 0.33 -14.89
N ALA A 235 1.56 -0.33 -15.90
CA ALA A 235 1.09 -0.18 -17.26
C ALA A 235 -0.15 -1.06 -17.40
N CYS A 236 -1.28 -0.43 -17.55
CA CYS A 236 -2.60 -0.99 -17.80
C CYS A 236 -2.65 -1.79 -19.12
N SER A 237 -1.96 -2.94 -19.20
CA SER A 237 -2.09 -3.88 -20.32
C SER A 237 -1.88 -5.34 -19.91
N CYS A 238 -1.91 -5.67 -18.64
CA CYS A 238 -1.95 -7.06 -18.21
C CYS A 238 -3.40 -7.49 -18.07
N ARG A 239 -3.82 -8.44 -18.90
CA ARG A 239 -5.06 -9.21 -18.78
C ARG A 239 -5.03 -10.04 -17.49
N TYR A 240 -5.11 -9.39 -16.35
CA TYR A 240 -5.46 -10.05 -15.10
C TYR A 240 -6.98 -10.02 -15.02
N LYS A 241 -7.60 -11.19 -15.19
CA LYS A 241 -9.00 -11.37 -14.75
C LYS A 241 -9.03 -11.01 -13.27
N ILE A 242 -9.51 -9.81 -12.94
CA ILE A 242 -9.93 -9.46 -11.59
C ILE A 242 -11.15 -10.36 -11.36
N THR A 243 -10.94 -11.47 -10.68
CA THR A 243 -12.03 -12.32 -10.24
C THR A 243 -12.55 -11.73 -8.94
N TRP A 244 -13.69 -11.09 -9.02
CA TRP A 244 -14.50 -10.70 -7.87
C TRP A 244 -14.94 -11.99 -7.18
N TYR A 245 -14.64 -12.17 -5.91
CA TYR A 245 -15.14 -13.23 -5.05
C TYR A 245 -16.11 -12.63 -4.05
#